data_09d909bccf64eec01a958f1f33281351
#
_entry.id   09d909bccf64eec01a958f1f33281351
#
_cell.length_a   1.000
_cell.length_b   1.000
_cell.length_c   1.000
_cell.angle_alpha   90.00
_cell.angle_beta   90.00
_cell.angle_gamma   90.00
#
_symmetry.space_group_name_H-M   'P 1'
#
loop_
_entity.id
_entity.type
_entity.pdbx_description
1 polymer ?
#
loop_
_entity_poly.entity_id
_entity_poly.type
_entity_poly.pdbx_seq_one_letter_code
_entity_poly.pdbx_strand_id
1 'polypeptide(L)'
;MPTATHVATEYGTLRRVAMRHAGDFTRPLTGPDVHPVLARQRATSTWTSYDPAAVRAQQDQLIGLLRDRGAEVVLLSAAPDCSAQHYPRDIAVSVDHVLFRARLNSQHRLPETDALSDPTLGLRPVDLTRGTIEGGDVMLPDTSRVLVGLSEETSPDGAAALQEALARHGVDREVVPVHFKVEGIVHLDDHLAVVAPGTALIHREVFTTDQNRWFDAHFDDLIPVTEAEARAVQVNVLAIAPTTTVVAAGSDRITTILAAHGLEVLTVDYGEVTRIPGSLRCTTLPLLRT
;
A
#
# COMPACT_ATOMS: atom_id res chain seq x y z
N MET A 1 -22.90 0.64 16.30
CA MET A 1 -22.85 1.71 15.28
C MET A 1 -21.85 1.28 14.22
N PRO A 2 -22.07 1.53 12.91
CA PRO A 2 -21.02 1.26 11.93
C PRO A 2 -19.79 2.06 12.32
N THR A 3 -18.65 1.42 12.36
CA THR A 3 -17.37 2.05 12.66
C THR A 3 -17.03 2.98 11.49
N ALA A 4 -16.89 4.27 11.73
CA ALA A 4 -16.65 5.24 10.69
C ALA A 4 -15.31 4.95 9.99
N THR A 5 -15.32 4.88 8.67
CA THR A 5 -14.12 4.94 7.85
C THR A 5 -13.82 6.41 7.56
N HIS A 6 -12.58 6.85 7.78
CA HIS A 6 -12.14 8.18 7.36
C HIS A 6 -10.61 8.22 7.21
N VAL A 7 -10.16 8.46 5.99
CA VAL A 7 -8.73 8.59 5.67
C VAL A 7 -8.54 9.78 4.75
N ALA A 8 -8.03 10.88 5.30
CA ALA A 8 -7.83 12.11 4.53
C ALA A 8 -6.42 12.25 3.92
N THR A 9 -5.41 11.65 4.53
CA THR A 9 -4.01 11.71 4.08
C THR A 9 -3.26 10.43 4.43
N GLU A 10 -2.11 10.18 3.80
CA GLU A 10 -1.25 9.05 4.17
C GLU A 10 -0.63 9.20 5.57
N TYR A 11 -0.46 10.44 6.05
CA TYR A 11 0.26 10.75 7.29
C TYR A 11 -0.63 11.13 8.48
N GLY A 12 -1.96 11.23 8.32
CA GLY A 12 -2.86 11.42 9.48
C GLY A 12 -2.65 10.35 10.54
N THR A 13 -2.87 10.66 11.81
CA THR A 13 -2.67 9.71 12.92
C THR A 13 -3.53 8.46 12.70
N LEU A 14 -2.89 7.30 12.58
CA LEU A 14 -3.55 6.03 12.35
C LEU A 14 -4.31 5.59 13.60
N ARG A 15 -5.64 5.45 13.47
CA ARG A 15 -6.54 5.05 14.55
C ARG A 15 -7.13 3.66 14.37
N ARG A 16 -7.34 3.26 13.10
CA ARG A 16 -7.87 1.93 12.79
C ARG A 16 -7.27 1.45 11.48
N VAL A 17 -6.81 0.21 11.47
CA VAL A 17 -6.17 -0.40 10.30
C VAL A 17 -6.61 -1.85 10.17
N ALA A 18 -6.90 -2.29 8.95
CA ALA A 18 -7.10 -3.70 8.66
C ALA A 18 -5.77 -4.33 8.23
N MET A 19 -5.53 -5.53 8.74
CA MET A 19 -4.40 -6.39 8.37
C MET A 19 -4.92 -7.80 8.15
N ARG A 20 -4.13 -8.63 7.49
CA ARG A 20 -4.41 -10.05 7.34
C ARG A 20 -3.12 -10.83 7.51
N HIS A 21 -3.15 -11.89 8.30
CA HIS A 21 -2.01 -12.80 8.41
C HIS A 21 -1.74 -13.53 7.09
N ALA A 22 -0.49 -13.81 6.86
CA ALA A 22 -0.09 -14.71 5.79
C ALA A 22 -0.78 -16.06 5.93
N GLY A 23 -1.31 -16.58 4.83
CA GLY A 23 -1.93 -17.90 4.79
C GLY A 23 -0.89 -19.02 4.75
N ASP A 24 -1.33 -20.23 5.08
CA ASP A 24 -0.56 -21.45 4.89
C ASP A 24 -0.56 -21.82 3.39
N PHE A 25 0.11 -21.01 2.62
CA PHE A 25 0.16 -21.15 1.18
C PHE A 25 1.07 -22.31 0.79
N THR A 26 0.46 -23.40 0.33
CA THR A 26 1.18 -24.63 -0.05
C THR A 26 1.43 -24.74 -1.55
N ARG A 27 0.78 -23.92 -2.38
CA ARG A 27 1.02 -23.92 -3.82
C ARG A 27 2.41 -23.37 -4.12
N PRO A 28 3.17 -24.03 -5.02
CA PRO A 28 4.43 -23.45 -5.45
C PRO A 28 4.16 -22.07 -6.05
N LEU A 29 4.94 -21.07 -5.64
CA LEU A 29 4.93 -19.75 -6.26
C LEU A 29 5.52 -19.82 -7.71
N THR A 30 5.43 -20.98 -8.34
CA THR A 30 5.90 -21.33 -9.68
C THR A 30 4.85 -22.09 -10.43
N GLY A 31 4.68 -21.80 -11.70
CA GLY A 31 3.78 -22.52 -12.58
C GLY A 31 2.95 -21.55 -13.43
N PRO A 32 2.11 -22.08 -14.33
CA PRO A 32 1.29 -21.26 -15.23
C PRO A 32 0.22 -20.42 -14.50
N ASP A 33 -0.07 -20.78 -13.26
CA ASP A 33 -1.11 -20.11 -12.44
C ASP A 33 -0.55 -18.99 -11.55
N VAL A 34 0.77 -18.70 -11.63
CA VAL A 34 1.38 -17.59 -10.87
C VAL A 34 1.20 -16.30 -11.67
N HIS A 35 0.80 -15.24 -10.97
CA HIS A 35 0.70 -13.92 -11.57
C HIS A 35 2.01 -13.55 -12.30
N PRO A 36 1.97 -13.06 -13.56
CA PRO A 36 3.18 -12.80 -14.36
C PRO A 36 4.20 -11.90 -13.66
N VAL A 37 3.74 -10.94 -12.85
CA VAL A 37 4.60 -10.05 -12.07
C VAL A 37 5.34 -10.81 -10.98
N LEU A 38 4.65 -11.64 -10.19
CA LEU A 38 5.31 -12.50 -9.21
C LEU A 38 6.30 -13.46 -9.84
N ALA A 39 5.98 -13.98 -11.03
CA ALA A 39 6.89 -14.84 -11.78
C ALA A 39 8.17 -14.08 -12.20
N ARG A 40 8.03 -12.83 -12.68
CA ARG A 40 9.19 -11.97 -13.04
C ARG A 40 10.01 -11.57 -11.82
N GLN A 41 9.38 -11.14 -10.76
CA GLN A 41 10.05 -10.76 -9.52
C GLN A 41 10.81 -11.94 -8.92
N ARG A 42 10.25 -13.13 -8.98
CA ARG A 42 10.93 -14.34 -8.57
C ARG A 42 12.14 -14.67 -9.44
N ALA A 43 12.06 -14.48 -10.75
CA ALA A 43 13.19 -14.72 -11.66
C ALA A 43 14.41 -13.84 -11.32
N THR A 44 14.18 -12.70 -10.66
CA THR A 44 15.21 -11.72 -10.26
C THR A 44 15.53 -11.74 -8.76
N SER A 45 14.76 -12.47 -7.95
CA SER A 45 14.94 -12.54 -6.50
C SER A 45 15.72 -13.78 -6.07
N THR A 46 16.41 -13.66 -4.95
CA THR A 46 17.19 -14.76 -4.34
C THR A 46 16.38 -15.64 -3.38
N TRP A 47 15.09 -15.32 -3.16
CA TRP A 47 14.28 -16.11 -2.23
C TRP A 47 13.83 -17.43 -2.83
N THR A 48 14.06 -18.49 -2.09
CA THR A 48 13.79 -19.88 -2.48
C THR A 48 12.69 -20.54 -1.66
N SER A 49 12.30 -19.92 -0.55
CA SER A 49 11.33 -20.47 0.38
C SER A 49 10.43 -19.39 0.96
N TYR A 50 9.19 -19.76 1.21
CA TYR A 50 8.21 -18.97 1.94
C TYR A 50 7.87 -19.71 3.22
N ASP A 51 8.09 -19.05 4.36
CA ASP A 51 7.72 -19.56 5.70
C ASP A 51 6.57 -18.71 6.26
N PRO A 52 5.32 -19.16 6.16
CA PRO A 52 4.18 -18.40 6.65
C PRO A 52 4.21 -18.18 8.15
N ALA A 53 4.87 -19.05 8.94
CA ALA A 53 4.98 -18.86 10.37
C ALA A 53 5.95 -17.71 10.71
N ALA A 54 7.08 -17.63 10.02
CA ALA A 54 8.01 -16.51 10.16
C ALA A 54 7.40 -15.19 9.70
N VAL A 55 6.67 -15.18 8.57
CA VAL A 55 5.94 -14.01 8.09
C VAL A 55 4.91 -13.54 9.12
N ARG A 56 4.09 -14.46 9.67
CA ARG A 56 3.10 -14.12 10.71
C ARG A 56 3.76 -13.56 11.98
N ALA A 57 4.89 -14.11 12.40
CA ALA A 57 5.61 -13.60 13.57
C ALA A 57 6.07 -12.14 13.37
N GLN A 58 6.55 -11.79 12.19
CA GLN A 58 6.91 -10.40 11.87
C GLN A 58 5.68 -9.50 11.73
N GLN A 59 4.59 -10.00 11.17
CA GLN A 59 3.31 -9.27 11.15
C GLN A 59 2.78 -9.01 12.57
N ASP A 60 2.94 -9.97 13.51
CA ASP A 60 2.53 -9.79 14.90
C ASP A 60 3.37 -8.71 15.61
N GLN A 61 4.66 -8.56 15.27
CA GLN A 61 5.47 -7.45 15.76
C GLN A 61 4.92 -6.09 15.29
N LEU A 62 4.58 -5.96 14.01
CA LEU A 62 3.95 -4.74 13.50
C LEU A 62 2.59 -4.48 14.16
N ILE A 63 1.76 -5.51 14.32
CA ILE A 63 0.46 -5.42 15.00
C ILE A 63 0.64 -4.93 16.44
N GLY A 64 1.61 -5.48 17.17
CA GLY A 64 1.96 -5.04 18.54
C GLY A 64 2.35 -3.57 18.56
N LEU A 65 3.30 -3.17 17.70
CA LEU A 65 3.74 -1.78 17.58
C LEU A 65 2.57 -0.81 17.28
N LEU A 66 1.69 -1.15 16.35
CA LEU A 66 0.55 -0.30 16.00
C LEU A 66 -0.45 -0.16 17.17
N ARG A 67 -0.70 -1.25 17.91
CA ARG A 67 -1.56 -1.23 19.10
C ARG A 67 -0.94 -0.40 20.23
N ASP A 68 0.35 -0.52 20.47
CA ASP A 68 1.08 0.28 21.46
C ASP A 68 1.06 1.76 21.13
N ARG A 69 0.94 2.11 19.83
CA ARG A 69 0.75 3.48 19.35
C ARG A 69 -0.72 3.92 19.28
N GLY A 70 -1.63 3.11 19.81
CA GLY A 70 -3.06 3.44 19.97
C GLY A 70 -3.93 3.19 18.75
N ALA A 71 -3.45 2.43 17.77
CA ALA A 71 -4.27 2.00 16.63
C ALA A 71 -5.05 0.72 16.94
N GLU A 72 -6.33 0.69 16.61
CA GLU A 72 -7.11 -0.53 16.54
C GLU A 72 -6.68 -1.34 15.32
N VAL A 73 -6.18 -2.55 15.52
CA VAL A 73 -5.84 -3.47 14.43
C VAL A 73 -6.94 -4.52 14.29
N VAL A 74 -7.60 -4.50 13.13
CA VAL A 74 -8.65 -5.44 12.73
C VAL A 74 -8.03 -6.51 11.84
N LEU A 75 -8.21 -7.78 12.18
CA LEU A 75 -7.74 -8.88 11.36
C LEU A 75 -8.83 -9.33 10.40
N LEU A 76 -8.56 -9.26 9.11
CA LEU A 76 -9.42 -9.79 8.08
C LEU A 76 -9.35 -11.32 8.07
N SER A 77 -10.48 -11.96 7.73
CA SER A 77 -10.53 -13.41 7.55
C SER A 77 -9.54 -13.88 6.48
N ALA A 78 -9.03 -15.10 6.67
CA ALA A 78 -8.14 -15.72 5.68
C ALA A 78 -8.83 -15.86 4.32
N ALA A 79 -8.05 -15.73 3.24
CA ALA A 79 -8.44 -16.01 1.88
C ALA A 79 -7.71 -17.28 1.42
N PRO A 80 -8.30 -18.47 1.59
CA PRO A 80 -7.66 -19.73 1.21
C PRO A 80 -7.19 -19.68 -0.25
N ASP A 81 -6.05 -20.27 -0.52
CA ASP A 81 -5.43 -20.33 -1.85
C ASP A 81 -4.93 -19.01 -2.45
N CYS A 82 -5.04 -17.88 -1.73
CA CYS A 82 -4.48 -16.60 -2.16
C CYS A 82 -3.09 -16.38 -1.56
N SER A 83 -2.05 -16.40 -2.40
CA SER A 83 -0.65 -16.29 -1.97
C SER A 83 -0.29 -14.92 -1.40
N ALA A 84 -0.87 -13.86 -1.94
CA ALA A 84 -0.60 -12.48 -1.57
C ALA A 84 -1.63 -11.91 -0.57
N GLN A 85 -2.43 -12.77 0.07
CA GLN A 85 -3.53 -12.36 0.96
C GLN A 85 -3.11 -11.46 2.12
N HIS A 86 -1.84 -11.45 2.48
CA HIS A 86 -1.30 -10.62 3.54
C HIS A 86 -1.00 -9.17 3.11
N TYR A 87 -1.40 -8.80 1.90
CA TYR A 87 -1.34 -7.43 1.37
C TYR A 87 -2.75 -6.81 1.21
N PRO A 88 -3.46 -6.54 2.32
CA PRO A 88 -4.81 -5.99 2.25
C PRO A 88 -4.88 -4.56 1.71
N ARG A 89 -3.75 -3.88 1.54
CA ARG A 89 -3.69 -2.58 0.87
C ARG A 89 -4.30 -2.65 -0.52
N ASP A 90 -4.04 -3.73 -1.25
CA ASP A 90 -4.39 -3.85 -2.65
C ASP A 90 -5.89 -4.05 -2.88
N ILE A 91 -6.58 -4.67 -1.90
CA ILE A 91 -7.99 -5.05 -2.05
C ILE A 91 -9.01 -3.92 -1.83
N ALA A 92 -8.57 -2.78 -1.28
CA ALA A 92 -9.44 -1.62 -1.05
C ALA A 92 -8.64 -0.34 -0.84
N VAL A 93 -9.32 0.79 -1.02
CA VAL A 93 -8.79 2.11 -0.67
C VAL A 93 -9.83 2.91 0.10
N SER A 94 -9.39 3.54 1.18
CA SER A 94 -10.19 4.52 1.93
C SER A 94 -9.84 5.93 1.45
N VAL A 95 -10.83 6.70 1.02
CA VAL A 95 -10.68 8.12 0.70
C VAL A 95 -11.76 8.88 1.43
N ASP A 96 -11.36 9.76 2.34
CA ASP A 96 -12.26 10.42 3.29
C ASP A 96 -13.18 9.39 3.98
N HIS A 97 -14.47 9.57 3.91
CA HIS A 97 -15.47 8.72 4.56
C HIS A 97 -15.89 7.48 3.72
N VAL A 98 -15.26 7.25 2.56
CA VAL A 98 -15.65 6.17 1.65
C VAL A 98 -14.54 5.11 1.58
N LEU A 99 -14.92 3.86 1.75
CA LEU A 99 -14.10 2.70 1.45
C LEU A 99 -14.49 2.16 0.06
N PHE A 100 -13.58 2.20 -0.89
CA PHE A 100 -13.78 1.63 -2.22
C PHE A 100 -13.17 0.24 -2.26
N ARG A 101 -13.94 -0.76 -2.73
CA ARG A 101 -13.40 -2.08 -3.04
C ARG A 101 -12.59 -1.99 -4.33
N ALA A 102 -11.38 -2.48 -4.30
CA ALA A 102 -10.52 -2.58 -5.47
C ALA A 102 -11.13 -3.51 -6.55
N ARG A 103 -10.75 -3.26 -7.77
CA ARG A 103 -11.02 -4.12 -8.92
C ARG A 103 -9.71 -4.74 -9.37
N LEU A 104 -9.37 -5.85 -8.75
CA LEU A 104 -8.09 -6.52 -8.96
C LEU A 104 -7.95 -7.01 -10.41
N ASN A 105 -6.77 -6.83 -10.98
CA ASN A 105 -6.41 -7.38 -12.28
C ASN A 105 -6.23 -8.91 -12.21
N SER A 106 -5.65 -9.40 -11.13
CA SER A 106 -5.39 -10.81 -10.92
C SER A 106 -6.65 -11.56 -10.46
N GLN A 107 -7.14 -12.48 -11.31
CA GLN A 107 -8.28 -13.35 -10.97
C GLN A 107 -8.01 -14.24 -9.76
N HIS A 108 -6.75 -14.62 -9.54
CA HIS A 108 -6.35 -15.47 -8.40
C HIS A 108 -6.45 -14.73 -7.05
N ARG A 109 -6.50 -13.40 -7.06
CA ARG A 109 -6.59 -12.57 -5.87
C ARG A 109 -8.02 -12.12 -5.54
N LEU A 110 -8.99 -12.31 -6.45
CA LEU A 110 -10.37 -11.86 -6.25
C LEU A 110 -10.98 -12.31 -4.91
N PRO A 111 -10.78 -13.57 -4.45
CA PRO A 111 -11.32 -14.00 -3.16
C PRO A 111 -10.80 -13.22 -1.95
N GLU A 112 -9.67 -12.51 -2.10
CA GLU A 112 -9.14 -11.67 -1.02
C GLU A 112 -10.09 -10.54 -0.65
N THR A 113 -10.93 -10.07 -1.59
CA THR A 113 -11.87 -8.97 -1.37
C THR A 113 -13.11 -9.38 -0.56
N ASP A 114 -13.40 -10.67 -0.43
CA ASP A 114 -14.61 -11.16 0.23
C ASP A 114 -14.63 -10.77 1.72
N ALA A 115 -13.47 -10.71 2.35
CA ALA A 115 -13.34 -10.31 3.75
C ALA A 115 -13.88 -8.88 4.04
N LEU A 116 -13.91 -8.00 3.03
CA LEU A 116 -14.47 -6.65 3.18
C LEU A 116 -15.99 -6.66 3.38
N SER A 117 -16.65 -7.77 3.06
CA SER A 117 -18.10 -7.96 3.22
C SER A 117 -18.48 -8.60 4.55
N ASP A 118 -17.52 -8.88 5.43
CA ASP A 118 -17.78 -9.41 6.76
C ASP A 118 -18.56 -8.38 7.60
N PRO A 119 -19.82 -8.68 8.00
CA PRO A 119 -20.65 -7.73 8.73
C PRO A 119 -20.09 -7.40 10.12
N THR A 120 -19.25 -8.25 10.70
CA THR A 120 -18.65 -8.03 12.02
C THR A 120 -17.65 -6.88 12.00
N LEU A 121 -17.06 -6.57 10.83
CA LEU A 121 -16.12 -5.48 10.67
C LEU A 121 -16.78 -4.09 10.57
N GLY A 122 -18.09 -4.06 10.30
CA GLY A 122 -18.86 -2.82 10.11
C GLY A 122 -18.44 -2.03 8.87
N LEU A 123 -17.70 -2.62 7.95
CA LEU A 123 -17.27 -1.98 6.70
C LEU A 123 -18.43 -1.93 5.68
N ARG A 124 -18.43 -0.91 4.84
CA ARG A 124 -19.39 -0.73 3.76
C ARG A 124 -18.65 -0.34 2.48
N PRO A 125 -17.98 -1.28 1.82
CA PRO A 125 -17.23 -0.96 0.61
C PRO A 125 -18.16 -0.61 -0.54
N VAL A 126 -17.74 0.37 -1.33
CA VAL A 126 -18.35 0.77 -2.59
C VAL A 126 -17.60 0.11 -3.73
N ASP A 127 -18.30 -0.58 -4.61
CA ASP A 127 -17.68 -1.25 -5.75
C ASP A 127 -17.39 -0.27 -6.88
N LEU A 128 -16.18 -0.32 -7.43
CA LEU A 128 -15.82 0.38 -8.66
C LEU A 128 -16.29 -0.41 -9.88
N THR A 129 -16.78 0.30 -10.90
CA THR A 129 -17.61 -0.33 -11.94
C THR A 129 -16.87 -0.69 -13.21
N ARG A 130 -15.67 -0.13 -13.48
CA ARG A 130 -14.89 -0.39 -14.70
C ARG A 130 -13.39 -0.25 -14.46
N GLY A 131 -12.61 -0.76 -15.41
CA GLY A 131 -11.15 -0.77 -15.33
C GLY A 131 -10.64 -1.68 -14.22
N THR A 132 -9.36 -1.65 -13.97
CA THR A 132 -8.70 -2.28 -12.82
C THR A 132 -8.04 -1.21 -11.96
N ILE A 133 -8.03 -1.39 -10.66
CA ILE A 133 -7.39 -0.50 -9.70
C ILE A 133 -7.09 -1.24 -8.41
N GLU A 134 -5.86 -1.14 -7.93
CA GLU A 134 -5.40 -1.70 -6.67
C GLU A 134 -4.95 -0.59 -5.72
N GLY A 135 -5.16 -0.80 -4.41
CA GLY A 135 -4.89 0.26 -3.42
C GLY A 135 -3.40 0.57 -3.22
N GLY A 136 -2.49 -0.30 -3.68
CA GLY A 136 -1.06 -0.02 -3.74
C GLY A 136 -0.70 1.13 -4.68
N ASP A 137 -1.53 1.34 -5.71
CA ASP A 137 -1.41 2.46 -6.66
C ASP A 137 -2.08 3.75 -6.19
N VAL A 138 -2.89 3.71 -5.14
CA VAL A 138 -3.65 4.88 -4.67
C VAL A 138 -3.00 5.51 -3.46
N MET A 139 -2.67 6.80 -3.54
CA MET A 139 -1.98 7.53 -2.49
C MET A 139 -2.61 8.92 -2.24
N LEU A 140 -2.73 9.29 -0.98
CA LEU A 140 -3.36 10.54 -0.54
C LEU A 140 -2.29 11.54 -0.05
N PRO A 141 -1.70 12.35 -0.94
CA PRO A 141 -0.64 13.28 -0.56
C PRO A 141 -1.13 14.44 0.31
N ASP A 142 -2.39 14.81 0.14
CA ASP A 142 -3.04 15.89 0.85
C ASP A 142 -4.57 15.71 0.84
N THR A 143 -5.32 16.72 1.28
CA THR A 143 -6.78 16.68 1.38
C THR A 143 -7.51 17.05 0.08
N SER A 144 -6.82 17.41 -0.98
CA SER A 144 -7.41 17.85 -2.26
C SER A 144 -7.17 16.87 -3.41
N ARG A 145 -6.15 16.01 -3.31
CA ARG A 145 -5.70 15.14 -4.39
C ARG A 145 -5.66 13.67 -4.00
N VAL A 146 -5.80 12.82 -5.01
CA VAL A 146 -5.59 11.37 -4.94
C VAL A 146 -4.66 11.00 -6.10
N LEU A 147 -3.42 10.60 -5.81
CA LEU A 147 -2.52 10.08 -6.83
C LEU A 147 -2.91 8.64 -7.17
N VAL A 148 -2.93 8.31 -8.46
CA VAL A 148 -3.21 6.95 -8.93
C VAL A 148 -2.15 6.53 -9.93
N GLY A 149 -1.28 5.59 -9.54
CA GLY A 149 -0.28 4.99 -10.40
C GLY A 149 -0.95 4.22 -11.55
N LEU A 150 -0.57 4.53 -12.80
CA LEU A 150 -1.00 3.76 -13.97
C LEU A 150 0.00 2.64 -14.22
N SER A 151 -0.15 1.58 -13.46
CA SER A 151 0.76 0.44 -13.37
C SER A 151 0.30 -0.76 -14.22
N GLU A 152 0.89 -1.93 -14.02
CA GLU A 152 0.38 -3.18 -14.59
C GLU A 152 -0.93 -3.63 -13.95
N GLU A 153 -1.21 -3.21 -12.72
CA GLU A 153 -2.42 -3.59 -11.96
C GLU A 153 -3.52 -2.54 -12.04
N THR A 154 -3.18 -1.29 -12.36
CA THR A 154 -4.15 -0.18 -12.39
C THR A 154 -4.22 0.47 -13.76
N SER A 155 -5.41 0.43 -14.36
CA SER A 155 -5.69 0.97 -15.68
C SER A 155 -6.17 2.43 -15.63
N PRO A 156 -6.04 3.20 -16.74
CA PRO A 156 -6.64 4.53 -16.85
C PRO A 156 -8.15 4.56 -16.59
N ASP A 157 -8.87 3.51 -17.02
CA ASP A 157 -10.31 3.38 -16.76
C ASP A 157 -10.62 3.17 -15.27
N GLY A 158 -9.74 2.49 -14.53
CA GLY A 158 -9.85 2.33 -13.08
C GLY A 158 -9.68 3.66 -12.35
N ALA A 159 -8.67 4.45 -12.73
CA ALA A 159 -8.46 5.80 -12.19
C ALA A 159 -9.66 6.73 -12.49
N ALA A 160 -10.19 6.70 -13.71
CA ALA A 160 -11.38 7.47 -14.08
C ALA A 160 -12.62 7.00 -13.31
N ALA A 161 -12.79 5.69 -13.10
CA ALA A 161 -13.89 5.15 -12.30
C ALA A 161 -13.81 5.60 -10.84
N LEU A 162 -12.61 5.70 -10.27
CA LEU A 162 -12.41 6.25 -8.92
C LEU A 162 -12.84 7.73 -8.87
N GLN A 163 -12.40 8.57 -9.82
CA GLN A 163 -12.82 9.98 -9.88
C GLN A 163 -14.34 10.14 -9.90
N GLU A 164 -15.02 9.36 -10.73
CA GLU A 164 -16.49 9.39 -10.80
C GLU A 164 -17.16 8.90 -9.51
N ALA A 165 -16.57 7.88 -8.89
CA ALA A 165 -17.08 7.34 -7.64
C ALA A 165 -16.89 8.35 -6.48
N LEU A 166 -15.75 9.04 -6.39
CA LEU A 166 -15.52 10.11 -5.43
C LEU A 166 -16.60 11.20 -5.56
N ALA A 167 -16.83 11.71 -6.77
CA ALA A 167 -17.84 12.73 -7.02
C ALA A 167 -19.26 12.25 -6.65
N ARG A 168 -19.63 11.01 -6.98
CA ARG A 168 -20.94 10.44 -6.61
C ARG A 168 -21.17 10.31 -5.12
N HIS A 169 -20.09 10.17 -4.35
CA HIS A 169 -20.14 10.06 -2.88
C HIS A 169 -19.84 11.39 -2.17
N GLY A 170 -19.80 12.51 -2.91
CA GLY A 170 -19.60 13.84 -2.33
C GLY A 170 -18.18 14.09 -1.79
N VAL A 171 -17.19 13.37 -2.33
CA VAL A 171 -15.77 13.57 -2.03
C VAL A 171 -15.19 14.49 -3.11
N ASP A 172 -14.83 15.71 -2.72
CA ASP A 172 -14.27 16.74 -3.61
C ASP A 172 -12.75 16.63 -3.63
N ARG A 173 -12.25 15.70 -4.46
CA ARG A 173 -10.81 15.47 -4.69
C ARG A 173 -10.53 15.23 -6.15
N GLU A 174 -9.40 15.75 -6.60
CA GLU A 174 -8.87 15.49 -7.92
C GLU A 174 -8.07 14.16 -7.94
N VAL A 175 -8.43 13.25 -8.85
CA VAL A 175 -7.61 12.07 -9.15
C VAL A 175 -6.54 12.49 -10.16
N VAL A 176 -5.28 12.38 -9.75
CA VAL A 176 -4.10 12.70 -10.55
C VAL A 176 -3.46 11.39 -11.01
N PRO A 177 -3.55 11.03 -12.31
CA PRO A 177 -2.85 9.86 -12.85
C PRO A 177 -1.33 10.06 -12.77
N VAL A 178 -0.62 9.05 -12.29
CA VAL A 178 0.84 9.03 -12.20
C VAL A 178 1.40 8.10 -13.27
N HIS A 179 2.27 8.65 -14.12
CA HIS A 179 2.80 7.97 -15.29
C HIS A 179 4.23 7.46 -15.07
N PHE A 180 4.44 6.19 -15.33
CA PHE A 180 5.75 5.55 -15.35
C PHE A 180 6.34 5.57 -16.76
N LYS A 181 7.68 5.65 -16.85
CA LYS A 181 8.41 5.54 -18.14
C LYS A 181 8.98 4.15 -18.39
N VAL A 182 8.86 3.25 -17.39
CA VAL A 182 9.34 1.87 -17.45
C VAL A 182 8.17 0.91 -17.29
N GLU A 183 8.28 -0.25 -17.90
CA GLU A 183 7.32 -1.34 -17.76
C GLU A 183 7.64 -2.18 -16.50
N GLY A 184 6.69 -2.99 -16.07
CA GLY A 184 6.88 -3.92 -14.96
C GLY A 184 6.68 -3.32 -13.58
N ILE A 185 6.16 -2.09 -13.50
CA ILE A 185 5.76 -1.50 -12.22
C ILE A 185 4.48 -2.17 -11.75
N VAL A 186 4.53 -2.73 -10.55
CA VAL A 186 3.35 -3.35 -9.91
C VAL A 186 2.50 -2.27 -9.28
N HIS A 187 3.08 -1.48 -8.37
CA HIS A 187 2.37 -0.43 -7.64
C HIS A 187 3.19 0.84 -7.47
N LEU A 188 2.48 1.95 -7.30
CA LEU A 188 3.06 3.26 -7.01
C LEU A 188 3.83 3.26 -5.68
N ASP A 189 3.35 2.57 -4.66
CA ASP A 189 3.92 2.59 -3.31
C ASP A 189 5.25 1.84 -3.16
N ASP A 190 5.70 1.16 -4.21
CA ASP A 190 7.07 0.65 -4.31
C ASP A 190 8.08 1.73 -4.73
N HIS A 191 7.59 2.92 -5.19
CA HIS A 191 8.43 3.97 -5.77
C HIS A 191 8.14 5.38 -5.22
N LEU A 192 7.03 5.57 -4.53
CA LEU A 192 6.64 6.81 -3.88
C LEU A 192 6.00 6.50 -2.53
N ALA A 193 6.40 7.19 -1.47
CA ALA A 193 5.75 7.09 -0.16
C ALA A 193 5.65 8.47 0.50
N VAL A 194 4.43 8.94 0.72
CA VAL A 194 4.18 10.18 1.48
C VAL A 194 4.35 9.89 2.96
N VAL A 195 5.30 10.56 3.60
CA VAL A 195 5.71 10.29 4.99
C VAL A 195 5.31 11.39 5.98
N ALA A 196 5.10 12.61 5.49
CA ALA A 196 4.66 13.76 6.27
C ALA A 196 3.97 14.78 5.34
N PRO A 197 3.33 15.83 5.87
CA PRO A 197 2.80 16.91 5.03
C PRO A 197 3.87 17.45 4.09
N GLY A 198 3.57 17.45 2.78
CA GLY A 198 4.48 17.93 1.73
C GLY A 198 5.76 17.13 1.52
N THR A 199 5.99 16.03 2.27
CA THR A 199 7.25 15.26 2.23
C THR A 199 7.02 13.83 1.75
N ALA A 200 7.81 13.38 0.79
CA ALA A 200 7.75 12.02 0.28
C ALA A 200 9.13 11.41 -0.03
N LEU A 201 9.27 10.10 0.17
CA LEU A 201 10.31 9.28 -0.43
C LEU A 201 9.98 9.06 -1.90
N ILE A 202 10.96 9.17 -2.81
CA ILE A 202 10.71 9.00 -4.25
C ILE A 202 11.86 8.32 -4.97
N HIS A 203 11.53 7.29 -5.75
CA HIS A 203 12.41 6.67 -6.75
C HIS A 203 12.14 7.31 -8.11
N ARG A 204 12.80 8.45 -8.39
CA ARG A 204 12.52 9.30 -9.56
C ARG A 204 12.76 8.62 -10.91
N GLU A 205 13.63 7.62 -10.93
CA GLU A 205 14.08 6.99 -12.17
C GLU A 205 13.00 6.21 -12.92
N VAL A 206 11.91 5.85 -12.26
CA VAL A 206 10.79 5.12 -12.89
C VAL A 206 9.72 6.03 -13.50
N PHE A 207 9.69 7.30 -13.12
CA PHE A 207 8.67 8.24 -13.57
C PHE A 207 9.08 9.00 -14.83
N THR A 208 8.10 9.43 -15.62
CA THR A 208 8.33 10.29 -16.78
C THR A 208 8.91 11.67 -16.34
N THR A 209 9.53 12.38 -17.28
CA THR A 209 10.09 13.72 -16.99
C THR A 209 8.98 14.69 -16.54
N ASP A 210 7.81 14.63 -17.19
CA ASP A 210 6.71 15.52 -16.86
C ASP A 210 6.09 15.15 -15.50
N GLN A 211 6.06 13.86 -15.16
CA GLN A 211 5.62 13.40 -13.84
C GLN A 211 6.59 13.88 -12.75
N ASN A 212 7.88 13.81 -12.97
CA ASN A 212 8.86 14.33 -12.02
C ASN A 212 8.73 15.85 -11.81
N ARG A 213 8.49 16.63 -12.88
CA ARG A 213 8.21 18.07 -12.76
C ARG A 213 6.93 18.34 -11.97
N TRP A 214 5.90 17.50 -12.16
CA TRP A 214 4.68 17.61 -11.39
C TRP A 214 4.95 17.39 -9.90
N PHE A 215 5.72 16.37 -9.55
CA PHE A 215 6.09 16.12 -8.15
C PHE A 215 6.88 17.31 -7.56
N ASP A 216 7.85 17.85 -8.29
CA ASP A 216 8.64 19.02 -7.86
C ASP A 216 7.77 20.28 -7.62
N ALA A 217 6.65 20.39 -8.29
CA ALA A 217 5.72 21.51 -8.14
C ALA A 217 4.70 21.33 -7.00
N HIS A 218 4.53 20.11 -6.48
CA HIS A 218 3.45 19.78 -5.55
C HIS A 218 3.89 19.19 -4.21
N PHE A 219 5.17 18.88 -4.06
CA PHE A 219 5.77 18.48 -2.79
C PHE A 219 6.81 19.51 -2.37
N ASP A 220 6.88 19.77 -1.08
CA ASP A 220 7.87 20.69 -0.51
C ASP A 220 9.25 20.05 -0.41
N ASP A 221 9.26 18.73 -0.16
CA ASP A 221 10.47 17.94 0.04
C ASP A 221 10.33 16.53 -0.55
N LEU A 222 11.21 16.22 -1.49
CA LEU A 222 11.26 14.93 -2.16
C LEU A 222 12.60 14.25 -1.87
N ILE A 223 12.56 13.30 -0.97
CA ILE A 223 13.73 12.54 -0.50
C ILE A 223 14.05 11.44 -1.52
N PRO A 224 15.21 11.51 -2.21
CA PRO A 224 15.51 10.55 -3.24
C PRO A 224 15.83 9.16 -2.67
N VAL A 225 15.27 8.14 -3.28
CA VAL A 225 15.53 6.73 -3.02
C VAL A 225 16.33 6.15 -4.19
N THR A 226 17.33 5.35 -3.89
CA THR A 226 18.15 4.66 -4.89
C THR A 226 17.40 3.45 -5.47
N GLU A 227 17.81 3.03 -6.66
CA GLU A 227 17.31 1.80 -7.28
C GLU A 227 17.47 0.56 -6.37
N ALA A 228 18.59 0.45 -5.66
CA ALA A 228 18.83 -0.67 -4.74
C ALA A 228 17.85 -0.68 -3.56
N GLU A 229 17.51 0.47 -3.02
CA GLU A 229 16.51 0.59 -1.95
C GLU A 229 15.09 0.33 -2.46
N ALA A 230 14.74 0.81 -3.65
CA ALA A 230 13.46 0.52 -4.28
C ALA A 230 13.31 -0.98 -4.56
N ARG A 231 14.34 -1.64 -5.11
CA ARG A 231 14.37 -3.10 -5.31
C ARG A 231 14.26 -3.89 -4.01
N ALA A 232 14.78 -3.35 -2.90
CA ALA A 232 14.65 -3.93 -1.57
C ALA A 232 13.32 -3.55 -0.87
N VAL A 233 12.38 -2.93 -1.59
CA VAL A 233 11.05 -2.49 -1.11
C VAL A 233 11.14 -1.54 0.10
N GLN A 234 12.27 -0.83 0.26
CA GLN A 234 12.50 0.07 1.40
C GLN A 234 11.72 1.39 1.31
N VAL A 235 11.15 1.72 0.14
CA VAL A 235 10.22 2.85 -0.06
C VAL A 235 8.88 2.60 0.61
N ASN A 236 8.48 1.35 0.73
CA ASN A 236 7.15 0.92 1.20
C ASN A 236 7.03 1.05 2.73
N VAL A 237 7.28 2.26 3.24
CA VAL A 237 7.20 2.63 4.65
C VAL A 237 5.75 2.93 5.06
N LEU A 238 5.48 3.00 6.36
CA LEU A 238 4.14 3.30 6.89
C LEU A 238 4.20 4.53 7.80
N ALA A 239 3.71 5.67 7.33
CA ALA A 239 3.45 6.79 8.22
C ALA A 239 2.26 6.46 9.13
N ILE A 240 2.42 6.60 10.44
CA ILE A 240 1.38 6.32 11.44
C ILE A 240 0.90 7.59 12.17
N ALA A 241 1.62 8.69 12.00
CA ALA A 241 1.25 10.03 12.45
C ALA A 241 2.01 11.07 11.60
N PRO A 242 1.63 12.35 11.62
CA PRO A 242 2.29 13.40 10.83
C PRO A 242 3.80 13.52 11.06
N THR A 243 4.29 13.01 12.17
CA THR A 243 5.71 13.06 12.56
C THR A 243 6.31 11.69 12.88
N THR A 244 5.60 10.59 12.60
CA THR A 244 6.06 9.25 12.97
C THR A 244 5.88 8.27 11.81
N THR A 245 6.97 7.63 11.40
CA THR A 245 7.00 6.65 10.31
C THR A 245 7.61 5.33 10.78
N VAL A 246 7.01 4.22 10.39
CA VAL A 246 7.55 2.87 10.60
C VAL A 246 8.33 2.46 9.36
N VAL A 247 9.52 1.92 9.56
CA VAL A 247 10.47 1.49 8.52
C VAL A 247 10.89 0.05 8.78
N ALA A 248 11.07 -0.75 7.75
CA ALA A 248 11.60 -2.10 7.90
C ALA A 248 13.08 -2.06 8.34
N ALA A 249 13.46 -2.92 9.27
CA ALA A 249 14.85 -3.05 9.71
C ALA A 249 15.78 -3.33 8.51
N GLY A 250 17.00 -2.79 8.58
CA GLY A 250 17.95 -2.85 7.45
C GLY A 250 17.81 -1.71 6.44
N SER A 251 16.89 -0.76 6.65
CA SER A 251 16.75 0.44 5.81
C SER A 251 17.49 1.63 6.44
N ASP A 252 18.78 1.46 6.75
CA ASP A 252 19.55 2.38 7.62
C ASP A 252 19.64 3.80 7.05
N ARG A 253 19.88 3.94 5.73
CA ARG A 253 19.96 5.27 5.11
C ARG A 253 18.61 5.98 5.15
N ILE A 254 17.52 5.29 4.82
CA ILE A 254 16.16 5.85 4.87
C ILE A 254 15.81 6.25 6.29
N THR A 255 16.10 5.40 7.28
CA THR A 255 15.92 5.70 8.71
C THR A 255 16.68 6.97 9.11
N THR A 256 17.96 7.07 8.73
CA THR A 256 18.80 8.24 9.05
C THR A 256 18.27 9.52 8.41
N ILE A 257 17.85 9.46 7.14
CA ILE A 257 17.36 10.65 6.42
C ILE A 257 16.02 11.09 6.99
N LEU A 258 15.07 10.18 7.21
CA LEU A 258 13.77 10.53 7.80
C LEU A 258 13.93 11.16 9.20
N ALA A 259 14.84 10.64 10.03
CA ALA A 259 15.17 11.23 11.32
C ALA A 259 15.77 12.63 11.19
N ALA A 260 16.64 12.85 10.19
CA ALA A 260 17.20 14.17 9.89
C ALA A 260 16.14 15.19 9.41
N HIS A 261 15.02 14.72 8.83
CA HIS A 261 13.85 15.53 8.49
C HIS A 261 12.88 15.73 9.68
N GLY A 262 13.28 15.34 10.88
CA GLY A 262 12.53 15.57 12.11
C GLY A 262 11.43 14.54 12.40
N LEU A 263 11.42 13.41 11.68
CA LEU A 263 10.46 12.33 11.94
C LEU A 263 10.96 11.41 13.05
N GLU A 264 10.06 10.98 13.92
CA GLU A 264 10.26 9.79 14.74
C GLU A 264 10.22 8.56 13.84
N VAL A 265 11.32 7.82 13.79
CA VAL A 265 11.42 6.61 12.96
C VAL A 265 11.40 5.38 13.85
N LEU A 266 10.40 4.54 13.67
CA LEU A 266 10.28 3.26 14.35
C LEU A 266 10.70 2.14 13.39
N THR A 267 11.44 1.18 13.88
CA THR A 267 11.89 0.04 13.08
C THR A 267 11.22 -1.25 13.53
N VAL A 268 10.87 -2.10 12.57
CA VAL A 268 10.36 -3.44 12.81
C VAL A 268 11.06 -4.44 11.89
N ASP A 269 11.36 -5.63 12.39
CA ASP A 269 11.88 -6.70 11.54
C ASP A 269 10.77 -7.18 10.60
N TYR A 270 11.01 -7.06 9.28
CA TYR A 270 10.02 -7.35 8.24
C TYR A 270 10.62 -8.10 7.03
N GLY A 271 11.84 -8.62 7.19
CA GLY A 271 12.59 -9.24 6.12
C GLY A 271 11.96 -10.51 5.54
N GLU A 272 11.23 -11.28 6.33
CA GLU A 272 10.49 -12.46 5.82
C GLU A 272 9.24 -12.05 5.04
N VAL A 273 8.54 -10.99 5.48
CA VAL A 273 7.37 -10.46 4.76
C VAL A 273 7.78 -9.96 3.38
N THR A 274 8.89 -9.24 3.27
CA THR A 274 9.36 -8.64 2.01
C THR A 274 9.89 -9.66 1.00
N ARG A 275 10.01 -10.92 1.36
CA ARG A 275 10.40 -12.00 0.41
C ARG A 275 9.38 -12.20 -0.70
N ILE A 276 8.09 -12.05 -0.42
CA ILE A 276 7.10 -11.78 -1.45
C ILE A 276 7.07 -10.24 -1.56
N PRO A 277 7.34 -9.67 -2.74
CA PRO A 277 7.49 -8.22 -2.86
C PRO A 277 6.30 -7.45 -2.31
N GLY A 278 6.57 -6.56 -1.37
CA GLY A 278 5.64 -5.80 -0.55
C GLY A 278 6.20 -5.63 0.85
N SER A 279 5.81 -4.56 1.55
CA SER A 279 6.31 -4.29 2.89
C SER A 279 5.21 -3.68 3.79
N LEU A 280 5.57 -2.74 4.62
CA LEU A 280 4.74 -2.19 5.71
C LEU A 280 3.44 -1.56 5.21
N ARG A 281 3.49 -0.74 4.14
CA ARG A 281 2.30 -0.12 3.58
C ARG A 281 1.39 -1.17 2.95
N CYS A 282 1.93 -2.09 2.16
CA CYS A 282 1.18 -3.15 1.49
C CYS A 282 0.42 -4.04 2.48
N THR A 283 1.00 -4.33 3.66
CA THR A 283 0.38 -5.18 4.68
C THR A 283 -0.68 -4.47 5.51
N THR A 284 -0.96 -3.19 5.24
CA THR A 284 -1.88 -2.36 6.02
C THR A 284 -2.92 -1.66 5.16
N LEU A 285 -4.19 -1.76 5.52
CA LEU A 285 -5.29 -1.00 4.93
C LEU A 285 -5.84 -0.03 5.99
N PRO A 286 -5.47 1.26 5.96
CA PRO A 286 -6.01 2.24 6.87
C PRO A 286 -7.52 2.38 6.70
N LEU A 287 -8.24 2.35 7.82
CA LEU A 287 -9.68 2.53 7.88
C LEU A 287 -10.05 3.85 8.56
N LEU A 288 -9.22 4.31 9.51
CA LEU A 288 -9.42 5.58 10.21
C LEU A 288 -8.08 6.26 10.48
N ARG A 289 -7.97 7.50 10.04
CA ARG A 289 -6.89 8.44 10.37
C ARG A 289 -7.50 9.77 10.85
N THR A 290 -6.83 10.42 11.82
CA THR A 290 -7.24 11.73 12.36
C THR A 290 -6.10 12.74 12.29
#